data_fea63573aee398b4637f47d25857abbf
#
_entry.id   fea63573aee398b4637f47d25857abbf
#
_cell.length_a   1.000
_cell.length_b   1.000
_cell.length_c   1.000
_cell.angle_alpha   90.00
_cell.angle_beta   90.00
_cell.angle_gamma   90.00
#
_symmetry.space_group_name_H-M   'P 1'
#
loop_
_entity.id
_entity.type
_entity.pdbx_description
1 polymer ?
#
loop_
_entity_poly.entity_id
_entity_poly.type
_entity_poly.pdbx_seq_one_letter_code
_entity_poly.pdbx_strand_id
1 'polypeptide(L)'
;ENALASAEKTLLQAFGLSEETLEKTHTAWRHEFYEKAAFLTFPDREIETFYWRQYYKFASTARPGKPVVDLQGVWATYDTIWPGLWMNLNIQLTYCWLVKANLGEFQQPLWDAFWKNRENLRRNVTDNPGQEGWTDCMVLPRICSYNMHNRLRPEWAQSNQYEVGNLTWTLFYYYLMCKAYSDDEQMTQRLFPL
;
A
#
# COMPACT_ATOMS: atom_id res chain seq x y z
N GLU A 1 -19.07 -0.41 3.20
CA GLU A 1 -19.11 -1.85 3.56
C GLU A 1 -18.79 -2.00 5.05
N ASN A 2 -19.57 -2.78 5.77
CA ASN A 2 -19.35 -3.01 7.19
C ASN A 2 -18.15 -3.98 7.36
N ALA A 3 -17.02 -3.47 7.84
CA ALA A 3 -15.78 -4.24 7.99
C ALA A 3 -15.96 -5.48 8.88
N LEU A 4 -16.78 -5.38 9.94
CA LEU A 4 -17.08 -6.50 10.83
C LEU A 4 -17.83 -7.62 10.09
N ALA A 5 -18.87 -7.28 9.33
CA ALA A 5 -19.63 -8.25 8.54
C ALA A 5 -18.77 -8.91 7.46
N SER A 6 -17.84 -8.17 6.85
CA SER A 6 -16.89 -8.72 5.88
C SER A 6 -15.90 -9.70 6.52
N ALA A 7 -15.40 -9.37 7.70
CA ALA A 7 -14.51 -10.25 8.46
C ALA A 7 -15.22 -11.52 8.93
N GLU A 8 -16.43 -11.39 9.46
CA GLU A 8 -17.27 -12.53 9.88
C GLU A 8 -17.55 -13.47 8.70
N LYS A 9 -17.95 -12.94 7.56
CA LYS A 9 -18.17 -13.73 6.34
C LYS A 9 -16.89 -14.51 5.94
N THR A 10 -15.74 -13.86 5.99
CA THR A 10 -14.46 -14.50 5.65
C THR A 10 -14.13 -15.63 6.60
N LEU A 11 -14.33 -15.43 7.90
CA LEU A 11 -14.12 -16.46 8.91
C LEU A 11 -15.04 -17.66 8.71
N LEU A 12 -16.35 -17.41 8.52
CA LEU A 12 -17.34 -18.49 8.28
C LEU A 12 -17.00 -19.29 7.02
N GLN A 13 -16.53 -18.63 5.96
CA GLN A 13 -16.07 -19.32 4.76
C GLN A 13 -14.83 -20.21 5.05
N ALA A 14 -13.88 -19.72 5.82
CA ALA A 14 -12.70 -20.48 6.19
C ALA A 14 -13.04 -21.69 7.08
N PHE A 15 -13.93 -21.52 8.06
CA PHE A 15 -14.40 -22.61 8.92
C PHE A 15 -15.19 -23.69 8.16
N GLY A 16 -15.75 -23.35 7.01
CA GLY A 16 -16.45 -24.32 6.13
C GLY A 16 -15.49 -25.20 5.30
N LEU A 17 -14.18 -24.92 5.32
CA LEU A 17 -13.18 -25.67 4.57
C LEU A 17 -12.47 -26.67 5.48
N SER A 18 -12.07 -27.82 4.90
CA SER A 18 -11.18 -28.76 5.60
C SER A 18 -9.77 -28.19 5.74
N GLU A 19 -9.04 -28.63 6.76
CA GLU A 19 -7.63 -28.27 6.97
C GLU A 19 -6.78 -28.59 5.74
N GLU A 20 -6.98 -29.76 5.15
CA GLU A 20 -6.31 -30.18 3.91
C GLU A 20 -6.57 -29.20 2.75
N THR A 21 -7.80 -28.72 2.60
CA THR A 21 -8.16 -27.73 1.57
C THR A 21 -7.48 -26.41 1.81
N LEU A 22 -7.45 -25.94 3.06
CA LEU A 22 -6.79 -24.70 3.46
C LEU A 22 -5.28 -24.78 3.20
N GLU A 23 -4.63 -25.86 3.61
CA GLU A 23 -3.20 -26.10 3.39
C GLU A 23 -2.87 -26.16 1.89
N LYS A 24 -3.62 -26.93 1.12
CA LYS A 24 -3.42 -27.06 -0.32
C LYS A 24 -3.55 -25.73 -1.05
N THR A 25 -4.58 -24.96 -0.75
CA THR A 25 -4.80 -23.66 -1.39
C THR A 25 -3.74 -22.64 -0.98
N HIS A 26 -3.33 -22.63 0.30
CA HIS A 26 -2.26 -21.78 0.79
C HIS A 26 -0.93 -22.12 0.11
N THR A 27 -0.58 -23.40 0.04
CA THR A 27 0.67 -23.87 -0.57
C THR A 27 0.70 -23.55 -2.06
N ALA A 28 -0.39 -23.81 -2.80
CA ALA A 28 -0.49 -23.49 -4.21
C ALA A 28 -0.30 -21.99 -4.47
N TRP A 29 -0.95 -21.13 -3.68
CA TRP A 29 -0.80 -19.69 -3.80
C TRP A 29 0.64 -19.25 -3.51
N ARG A 30 1.32 -19.85 -2.50
CA ARG A 30 2.71 -19.52 -2.16
C ARG A 30 3.66 -19.94 -3.29
N HIS A 31 3.47 -21.10 -3.90
CA HIS A 31 4.29 -21.52 -5.03
C HIS A 31 4.13 -20.54 -6.20
N GLU A 32 2.90 -20.21 -6.59
CA GLU A 32 2.65 -19.23 -7.64
C GLU A 32 3.30 -17.87 -7.35
N PHE A 33 3.23 -17.40 -6.11
CA PHE A 33 3.86 -16.16 -5.69
C PHE A 33 5.38 -16.21 -5.85
N TYR A 34 6.05 -17.26 -5.39
CA TYR A 34 7.50 -17.37 -5.48
C TYR A 34 7.99 -17.63 -6.91
N GLU A 35 7.22 -18.30 -7.74
CA GLU A 35 7.54 -18.52 -9.17
C GLU A 35 7.52 -17.21 -9.97
N LYS A 36 6.66 -16.26 -9.59
CA LYS A 36 6.62 -14.91 -10.20
C LYS A 36 7.73 -14.00 -9.71
N ALA A 37 8.20 -14.18 -8.51
CA ALA A 37 9.19 -13.31 -7.89
C ALA A 37 10.54 -13.38 -8.62
N ALA A 38 11.26 -12.27 -8.64
CA ALA A 38 12.64 -12.24 -9.14
C ALA A 38 13.51 -13.19 -8.31
N PHE A 39 13.97 -14.26 -8.95
CA PHE A 39 14.79 -15.26 -8.28
C PHE A 39 16.24 -14.79 -8.14
N LEU A 40 16.69 -14.69 -6.91
CA LEU A 40 18.07 -14.33 -6.57
C LEU A 40 18.65 -15.34 -5.59
N THR A 41 19.92 -15.65 -5.79
CA THR A 41 20.75 -16.42 -4.85
C THR A 41 21.92 -15.58 -4.39
N PHE A 42 22.38 -15.83 -3.19
CA PHE A 42 23.50 -15.13 -2.60
C PHE A 42 24.55 -16.12 -2.12
N PRO A 43 25.85 -15.80 -2.24
CA PRO A 43 26.90 -16.64 -1.65
C PRO A 43 26.75 -16.83 -0.13
N ASP A 44 26.21 -15.81 0.54
CA ASP A 44 25.92 -15.83 1.96
C ASP A 44 24.47 -16.30 2.20
N ARG A 45 24.34 -17.45 2.88
CA ARG A 45 23.06 -18.08 3.19
C ARG A 45 22.21 -17.27 4.17
N GLU A 46 22.80 -16.46 5.04
CA GLU A 46 22.04 -15.63 5.98
C GLU A 46 21.37 -14.48 5.22
N ILE A 47 22.09 -13.85 4.28
CA ILE A 47 21.54 -12.81 3.41
C ILE A 47 20.42 -13.39 2.53
N GLU A 48 20.64 -14.57 1.94
CA GLU A 48 19.61 -15.23 1.13
C GLU A 48 18.37 -15.56 1.94
N THR A 49 18.55 -16.10 3.13
CA THR A 49 17.44 -16.40 4.04
C THR A 49 16.69 -15.12 4.45
N PHE A 50 17.41 -14.05 4.73
CA PHE A 50 16.82 -12.75 5.04
C PHE A 50 16.00 -12.23 3.86
N TYR A 51 16.56 -12.27 2.64
CA TYR A 51 15.88 -11.85 1.41
C TYR A 51 14.54 -12.56 1.23
N TRP A 52 14.53 -13.90 1.24
CA TRP A 52 13.30 -14.66 1.04
C TRP A 52 12.29 -14.52 2.19
N ARG A 53 12.75 -14.27 3.42
CA ARG A 53 11.87 -13.94 4.54
C ARG A 53 11.14 -12.61 4.35
N GLN A 54 11.77 -11.61 3.70
CA GLN A 54 11.06 -10.35 3.40
C GLN A 54 9.94 -10.57 2.37
N TYR A 55 10.18 -11.39 1.36
CA TYR A 55 9.12 -11.80 0.42
C TYR A 55 7.97 -12.49 1.14
N TYR A 56 8.28 -13.45 2.01
CA TYR A 56 7.27 -14.14 2.81
C TYR A 56 6.43 -13.18 3.65
N LYS A 57 7.09 -12.29 4.38
CA LYS A 57 6.43 -11.28 5.22
C LYS A 57 5.53 -10.37 4.38
N PHE A 58 6.05 -9.85 3.28
CA PHE A 58 5.28 -8.97 2.40
C PHE A 58 4.05 -9.70 1.83
N ALA A 59 4.22 -10.89 1.30
CA ALA A 59 3.13 -11.71 0.79
C ALA A 59 2.09 -12.11 1.85
N SER A 60 2.46 -12.06 3.13
CA SER A 60 1.52 -12.29 4.23
C SER A 60 0.67 -11.05 4.54
N THR A 61 1.10 -9.86 4.13
CA THR A 61 0.45 -8.58 4.44
C THR A 61 -0.26 -7.94 3.25
N ALA A 62 0.33 -8.02 2.06
CA ALA A 62 -0.13 -7.34 0.87
C ALA A 62 -0.69 -8.32 -0.16
N ARG A 63 -1.77 -7.94 -0.82
CA ARG A 63 -2.33 -8.68 -1.97
C ARG A 63 -3.11 -7.74 -2.89
N PRO A 64 -3.11 -7.99 -4.20
CA PRO A 64 -4.03 -7.31 -5.11
C PRO A 64 -5.48 -7.40 -4.61
N GLY A 65 -6.22 -6.31 -4.71
CA GLY A 65 -7.61 -6.23 -4.25
C GLY A 65 -7.82 -6.14 -2.73
N LYS A 66 -6.74 -6.03 -1.94
CA LYS A 66 -6.79 -5.81 -0.49
C LYS A 66 -6.40 -4.37 -0.16
N PRO A 67 -6.66 -3.89 1.06
CA PRO A 67 -6.22 -2.55 1.50
C PRO A 67 -4.69 -2.38 1.42
N VAL A 68 -4.27 -1.11 1.33
CA VAL A 68 -2.86 -0.71 1.45
C VAL A 68 -2.31 -1.21 2.78
N VAL A 69 -1.09 -1.72 2.77
CA VAL A 69 -0.37 -2.08 4.00
C VAL A 69 0.04 -0.80 4.72
N ASP A 70 -0.37 -0.66 5.96
CA ASP A 70 0.05 0.44 6.82
C ASP A 70 1.41 0.15 7.50
N LEU A 71 1.85 1.04 8.36
CA LEU A 71 3.14 0.89 9.05
C LEU A 71 3.22 -0.36 9.92
N GLN A 72 2.10 -0.81 10.46
CA GLN A 72 2.04 -1.98 11.34
C GLN A 72 1.78 -3.29 10.59
N GLY A 73 1.34 -3.19 9.34
CA GLY A 73 0.92 -4.34 8.55
C GLY A 73 -0.33 -5.00 9.14
N VAL A 74 -0.37 -6.32 9.07
CA VAL A 74 -1.46 -7.14 9.65
C VAL A 74 -1.17 -7.57 11.10
N TRP A 75 0.02 -7.25 11.61
CA TRP A 75 0.42 -7.55 12.96
C TRP A 75 -0.16 -6.49 13.91
N ALA A 76 -1.39 -6.73 14.36
CA ALA A 76 -2.08 -5.84 15.25
C ALA A 76 -1.36 -5.78 16.61
N THR A 77 -0.92 -4.58 16.96
CA THR A 77 -0.55 -4.25 18.34
C THR A 77 -1.58 -3.27 18.87
N TYR A 78 -2.05 -3.50 20.09
CA TYR A 78 -3.05 -2.62 20.71
C TYR A 78 -2.49 -1.22 21.01
N ASP A 79 -1.18 -1.12 21.18
CA ASP A 79 -0.47 0.12 21.48
C ASP A 79 0.54 0.45 20.39
N THR A 80 0.07 0.88 19.24
CA THR A 80 0.96 1.51 18.29
C THR A 80 0.97 3.02 18.47
N ILE A 81 2.16 3.57 18.62
CA ILE A 81 2.36 5.03 18.66
C ILE A 81 2.30 5.65 17.26
N TRP A 82 2.35 4.82 16.20
CA TRP A 82 2.43 5.26 14.82
C TRP A 82 1.37 4.59 13.93
N PRO A 83 0.08 4.82 14.20
CA PRO A 83 -1.00 4.25 13.39
C PRO A 83 -1.08 4.91 12.02
N GLY A 84 -1.68 4.19 11.06
CA GLY A 84 -2.05 4.72 9.75
C GLY A 84 -0.94 4.67 8.70
N LEU A 85 -1.18 5.36 7.60
CA LEU A 85 -0.29 5.38 6.45
C LEU A 85 0.72 6.53 6.60
N TRP A 86 1.99 6.18 6.78
CA TRP A 86 3.09 7.13 6.89
C TRP A 86 3.71 7.36 5.52
N MET A 87 3.37 8.50 4.91
CA MET A 87 3.62 8.82 3.51
C MET A 87 4.90 9.62 3.26
N ASN A 88 5.72 9.85 4.27
CA ASN A 88 6.97 10.58 4.11
C ASN A 88 8.23 9.69 4.01
N LEU A 89 8.07 8.38 4.09
CA LEU A 89 9.14 7.39 3.92
C LEU A 89 8.59 5.95 3.88
N ASN A 90 7.82 5.56 4.90
CA ASN A 90 7.52 4.17 5.21
C ASN A 90 6.72 3.48 4.10
N ILE A 91 5.65 4.11 3.62
CA ILE A 91 4.84 3.55 2.53
C ILE A 91 5.64 3.47 1.24
N GLN A 92 6.41 4.49 0.90
CA GLN A 92 7.26 4.46 -0.28
C GLN A 92 8.26 3.30 -0.23
N LEU A 93 8.96 3.11 0.90
CA LEU A 93 9.90 2.00 1.07
C LEU A 93 9.22 0.63 1.07
N THR A 94 8.00 0.54 1.59
CA THR A 94 7.23 -0.71 1.58
C THR A 94 6.92 -1.17 0.16
N TYR A 95 6.70 -0.25 -0.79
CA TYR A 95 6.23 -0.58 -2.13
C TYR A 95 7.29 -0.40 -3.24
N CYS A 96 8.35 0.39 -3.05
CA CYS A 96 9.27 0.77 -4.13
C CYS A 96 10.05 -0.39 -4.77
N TRP A 97 10.31 -1.46 -4.03
CA TRP A 97 11.11 -2.60 -4.48
C TRP A 97 10.33 -3.61 -5.34
N LEU A 98 8.99 -3.57 -5.31
CA LEU A 98 8.14 -4.58 -5.91
C LEU A 98 8.28 -4.69 -7.43
N VAL A 99 8.50 -3.57 -8.12
CA VAL A 99 8.76 -3.59 -9.57
C VAL A 99 10.02 -4.39 -9.90
N LYS A 100 11.10 -4.16 -9.15
CA LYS A 100 12.37 -4.90 -9.33
C LYS A 100 12.27 -6.36 -8.93
N ALA A 101 11.34 -6.66 -8.03
CA ALA A 101 11.04 -8.01 -7.59
C ALA A 101 10.12 -8.80 -8.53
N ASN A 102 9.69 -8.20 -9.64
CA ASN A 102 8.65 -8.72 -10.54
C ASN A 102 7.30 -8.95 -9.84
N LEU A 103 6.97 -8.12 -8.87
CA LEU A 103 5.75 -8.15 -8.05
C LEU A 103 4.96 -6.85 -8.17
N GLY A 104 5.00 -6.18 -9.32
CA GLY A 104 4.35 -4.88 -9.53
C GLY A 104 2.84 -4.90 -9.29
N GLU A 105 2.16 -6.02 -9.53
CA GLU A 105 0.75 -6.20 -9.23
C GLU A 105 0.41 -5.95 -7.73
N PHE A 106 1.37 -6.16 -6.83
CA PHE A 106 1.22 -5.91 -5.40
C PHE A 106 1.27 -4.42 -5.04
N GLN A 107 1.65 -3.54 -5.97
CA GLN A 107 1.52 -2.09 -5.81
C GLN A 107 0.10 -1.60 -6.09
N GLN A 108 -0.72 -2.38 -6.81
CA GLN A 108 -2.05 -1.97 -7.24
C GLN A 108 -2.95 -1.46 -6.10
N PRO A 109 -2.97 -2.07 -4.89
CA PRO A 109 -3.74 -1.53 -3.76
C PRO A 109 -3.42 -0.08 -3.42
N LEU A 110 -2.15 0.33 -3.53
CA LEU A 110 -1.72 1.71 -3.29
C LEU A 110 -2.26 2.64 -4.37
N TRP A 111 -2.15 2.27 -5.65
CA TRP A 111 -2.62 3.08 -6.77
C TRP A 111 -4.15 3.17 -6.81
N ASP A 112 -4.85 2.10 -6.47
CA ASP A 112 -6.30 2.11 -6.32
C ASP A 112 -6.75 3.01 -5.19
N ALA A 113 -6.03 3.01 -4.07
CA ALA A 113 -6.32 3.90 -2.95
C ALA A 113 -6.11 5.38 -3.33
N PHE A 114 -5.06 5.73 -4.07
CA PHE A 114 -4.84 7.09 -4.58
C PHE A 114 -5.97 7.51 -5.51
N TRP A 115 -6.27 6.68 -6.50
CA TRP A 115 -7.31 7.00 -7.48
C TRP A 115 -8.70 7.16 -6.84
N LYS A 116 -9.07 6.23 -5.96
CA LYS A 116 -10.34 6.25 -5.24
C LYS A 116 -10.49 7.50 -4.37
N ASN A 117 -9.41 7.95 -3.78
CA ASN A 117 -9.40 9.03 -2.79
C ASN A 117 -8.85 10.36 -3.35
N ARG A 118 -8.71 10.53 -4.66
CA ARG A 118 -8.11 11.73 -5.27
C ARG A 118 -8.81 13.03 -4.86
N GLU A 119 -10.12 12.99 -4.61
CA GLU A 119 -10.84 14.18 -4.12
C GLU A 119 -10.43 14.56 -2.69
N ASN A 120 -10.07 13.58 -1.86
CA ASN A 120 -9.53 13.85 -0.54
C ASN A 120 -8.12 14.46 -0.61
N LEU A 121 -7.31 14.09 -1.62
CA LEU A 121 -6.02 14.74 -1.85
C LEU A 121 -6.19 16.23 -2.22
N ARG A 122 -7.23 16.59 -2.98
CA ARG A 122 -7.60 17.99 -3.25
C ARG A 122 -8.09 18.68 -1.98
N ARG A 123 -8.99 18.04 -1.23
CA ARG A 123 -9.50 18.57 0.04
C ARG A 123 -8.40 18.80 1.08
N ASN A 124 -7.34 18.00 1.06
CA ASN A 124 -6.18 18.23 1.93
C ASN A 124 -5.53 19.61 1.68
N VAL A 125 -5.66 20.17 0.48
CA VAL A 125 -5.23 21.54 0.17
C VAL A 125 -6.28 22.55 0.64
N THR A 126 -7.51 22.42 0.17
CA THR A 126 -8.57 23.43 0.41
C THR A 126 -9.03 23.50 1.87
N ASP A 127 -8.91 22.40 2.62
CA ASP A 127 -9.24 22.37 4.05
C ASP A 127 -8.14 23.03 4.93
N ASN A 128 -7.02 23.44 4.35
CA ASN A 128 -5.94 24.11 5.07
C ASN A 128 -6.12 25.63 5.05
N PRO A 129 -6.07 26.31 6.20
CA PRO A 129 -6.19 27.76 6.26
C PRO A 129 -5.13 28.48 5.41
N GLY A 130 -5.56 29.45 4.62
CA GLY A 130 -4.69 30.23 3.73
C GLY A 130 -4.39 29.60 2.37
N GLN A 131 -5.00 28.46 2.05
CA GLN A 131 -4.85 27.78 0.76
C GLN A 131 -6.18 27.65 -0.02
N GLU A 132 -7.20 28.38 0.41
CA GLU A 132 -8.56 28.29 -0.15
C GLU A 132 -8.64 28.63 -1.64
N GLY A 133 -7.66 29.40 -2.16
CA GLY A 133 -7.56 29.74 -3.58
C GLY A 133 -6.83 28.70 -4.45
N TRP A 134 -6.30 27.64 -3.87
CA TRP A 134 -5.55 26.62 -4.60
C TRP A 134 -6.47 25.49 -5.02
N THR A 135 -7.15 25.67 -6.16
CA THR A 135 -8.23 24.79 -6.60
C THR A 135 -7.79 23.61 -7.47
N ASP A 136 -6.60 23.69 -8.07
CA ASP A 136 -6.05 22.63 -8.97
C ASP A 136 -4.75 22.05 -8.39
N CYS A 137 -4.80 21.70 -7.12
CA CYS A 137 -3.67 21.14 -6.41
C CYS A 137 -4.10 19.92 -5.60
N MET A 138 -3.15 19.02 -5.38
CA MET A 138 -3.30 17.87 -4.50
C MET A 138 -2.13 17.78 -3.54
N VAL A 139 -2.38 17.35 -2.31
CA VAL A 139 -1.32 17.10 -1.34
C VAL A 139 -1.53 15.75 -0.64
N LEU A 140 -0.42 15.04 -0.46
CA LEU A 140 -0.35 13.84 0.33
C LEU A 140 0.26 14.19 1.68
N PRO A 141 -0.50 14.13 2.77
CA PRO A 141 0.01 14.46 4.09
C PRO A 141 1.02 13.41 4.57
N ARG A 142 1.86 13.78 5.55
CA ARG A 142 2.83 12.86 6.17
C ARG A 142 2.17 11.60 6.70
N ILE A 143 1.03 11.77 7.36
CA ILE A 143 0.25 10.69 7.95
C ILE A 143 -1.19 10.83 7.51
N CYS A 144 -1.77 9.75 7.04
CA CYS A 144 -3.19 9.73 6.70
C CYS A 144 -3.84 8.39 7.04
N SER A 145 -5.16 8.41 7.05
CA SER A 145 -5.98 7.21 7.10
C SER A 145 -6.09 6.56 5.71
N TYR A 146 -6.77 5.43 5.62
CA TYR A 146 -7.00 4.73 4.35
C TYR A 146 -7.81 5.52 3.31
N ASN A 147 -8.50 6.57 3.72
CA ASN A 147 -9.17 7.51 2.81
C ASN A 147 -8.25 8.65 2.32
N MET A 148 -6.97 8.62 2.69
CA MET A 148 -5.94 9.62 2.33
C MET A 148 -6.26 11.05 2.74
N HIS A 149 -7.09 11.23 3.76
CA HIS A 149 -7.36 12.51 4.39
C HIS A 149 -6.43 12.74 5.59
N ASN A 150 -6.03 14.00 5.83
CA ASN A 150 -4.99 14.36 6.81
C ASN A 150 -5.42 14.29 8.29
N ARG A 151 -6.67 13.99 8.59
CA ARG A 151 -7.19 14.05 9.97
C ARG A 151 -7.29 12.67 10.62
N LEU A 152 -6.17 12.05 10.93
CA LEU A 152 -6.17 10.85 11.77
C LEU A 152 -6.45 11.18 13.23
N ARG A 153 -5.81 12.23 13.74
CA ARG A 153 -5.99 12.72 15.12
C ARG A 153 -5.83 14.24 15.14
N PRO A 154 -6.73 14.99 15.78
CA PRO A 154 -6.65 16.46 15.84
C PRO A 154 -5.33 16.97 16.42
N GLU A 155 -4.77 16.29 17.41
CA GLU A 155 -3.50 16.62 18.05
C GLU A 155 -2.28 16.47 17.13
N TRP A 156 -2.41 15.71 16.04
CA TRP A 156 -1.34 15.52 15.07
C TRP A 156 -1.48 16.41 13.84
N ALA A 157 -2.55 17.16 13.72
CA ALA A 157 -2.83 17.99 12.56
C ALA A 157 -1.74 19.02 12.28
N GLN A 158 -1.11 19.55 13.32
CA GLN A 158 -0.06 20.57 13.16
C GLN A 158 1.28 20.03 12.63
N SER A 159 1.61 18.75 12.89
CA SER A 159 2.87 18.15 12.45
C SER A 159 2.80 17.52 11.07
N ASN A 160 1.61 17.39 10.48
CA ASN A 160 1.36 16.56 9.32
C ASN A 160 1.15 17.33 8.01
N GLN A 161 1.16 18.67 8.08
CA GLN A 161 0.44 19.44 7.08
C GLN A 161 1.23 19.75 5.82
N TYR A 162 2.57 19.81 5.83
CA TYR A 162 3.25 20.57 4.78
C TYR A 162 4.53 19.95 4.24
N GLU A 163 4.61 18.63 4.14
CA GLU A 163 5.73 18.00 3.43
C GLU A 163 5.49 18.05 1.92
N VAL A 164 6.09 19.03 1.29
CA VAL A 164 6.14 19.14 -0.16
C VAL A 164 6.96 17.96 -0.71
N GLY A 165 6.41 17.22 -1.64
CA GLY A 165 7.14 16.14 -2.30
C GLY A 165 6.67 14.73 -1.98
N ASN A 166 5.91 14.50 -0.91
CA ASN A 166 5.40 13.16 -0.59
C ASN A 166 4.56 12.57 -1.73
N LEU A 167 3.67 13.38 -2.31
CA LEU A 167 2.85 12.96 -3.44
C LEU A 167 3.73 12.67 -4.66
N THR A 168 4.57 13.61 -5.07
CA THR A 168 5.45 13.47 -6.23
C THR A 168 6.38 12.27 -6.09
N TRP A 169 6.96 12.06 -4.91
CA TRP A 169 7.79 10.89 -4.63
C TRP A 169 7.02 9.58 -4.79
N THR A 170 5.81 9.51 -4.26
CA THR A 170 5.00 8.29 -4.37
C THR A 170 4.56 8.06 -5.82
N LEU A 171 4.12 9.10 -6.53
CA LEU A 171 3.71 9.00 -7.93
C LEU A 171 4.89 8.65 -8.86
N PHE A 172 6.12 8.99 -8.48
CA PHE A 172 7.31 8.54 -9.21
C PHE A 172 7.43 7.01 -9.23
N TYR A 173 7.12 6.32 -8.14
CA TYR A 173 7.08 4.85 -8.14
C TYR A 173 5.92 4.30 -8.97
N TYR A 174 4.80 5.01 -9.02
CA TYR A 174 3.71 4.66 -9.92
C TYR A 174 4.15 4.76 -11.39
N TYR A 175 4.82 5.86 -11.74
CA TYR A 175 5.40 6.02 -13.07
C TYR A 175 6.37 4.87 -13.42
N LEU A 176 7.27 4.51 -12.49
CA LEU A 176 8.22 3.42 -12.72
C LEU A 176 7.51 2.08 -12.93
N MET A 177 6.42 1.83 -12.23
CA MET A 177 5.58 0.63 -12.43
C MET A 177 4.96 0.63 -13.83
N CYS A 178 4.29 1.71 -14.22
CA CYS A 178 3.70 1.82 -15.56
C CYS A 178 4.74 1.63 -16.66
N LYS A 179 5.92 2.22 -16.51
CA LYS A 179 7.03 2.05 -17.46
C LYS A 179 7.56 0.62 -17.52
N ALA A 180 7.70 -0.05 -16.37
CA ALA A 180 8.23 -1.41 -16.32
C ALA A 180 7.30 -2.43 -16.96
N TYR A 181 5.98 -2.21 -16.85
CA TYR A 181 4.95 -3.11 -17.40
C TYR A 181 4.33 -2.61 -18.71
N SER A 182 4.85 -1.51 -19.29
CA SER A 182 4.33 -0.89 -20.52
C SER A 182 2.83 -0.58 -20.43
N ASP A 183 2.37 -0.16 -19.24
CA ASP A 183 0.96 0.16 -18.97
C ASP A 183 0.68 1.64 -19.24
N ASP A 184 0.63 1.99 -20.53
CA ASP A 184 0.37 3.37 -20.97
C ASP A 184 -1.07 3.81 -20.66
N GLU A 185 -2.02 2.89 -20.56
CA GLU A 185 -3.39 3.19 -20.19
C GLU A 185 -3.46 3.67 -18.75
N GLN A 186 -2.88 2.93 -17.82
CA GLN A 186 -2.86 3.32 -16.42
C GLN A 186 -2.07 4.62 -16.20
N MET A 187 -0.99 4.83 -16.97
CA MET A 187 -0.20 6.05 -16.91
C MET A 187 -0.99 7.28 -17.36
N THR A 188 -1.72 7.18 -18.48
CA THR A 188 -2.46 8.33 -19.05
C THR A 188 -3.77 8.60 -18.33
N GLN A 189 -4.51 7.56 -17.93
CA GLN A 189 -5.85 7.70 -17.39
C GLN A 189 -5.87 7.86 -15.86
N ARG A 190 -4.85 7.40 -15.17
CA ARG A 190 -4.84 7.40 -13.68
C ARG A 190 -3.66 8.15 -13.07
N LEU A 191 -2.44 7.96 -13.57
CA LEU A 191 -1.27 8.61 -12.99
C LEU A 191 -1.21 10.11 -13.32
N PHE A 192 -1.33 10.49 -14.58
CA PHE A 192 -1.21 11.91 -14.96
C PHE A 192 -2.31 12.81 -14.40
N PRO A 193 -3.56 12.36 -14.17
CA PRO A 193 -4.56 13.16 -13.47
C PRO A 193 -4.34 13.34 -11.96
N LEU A 194 -3.40 12.64 -11.35
CA LEU A 194 -2.99 12.77 -9.94
C LEU A 194 -1.84 13.78 -9.78
#